data_36e78ef72d6c6b2d2d7d4f6e24377c65
#
_entry.id   36e78ef72d6c6b2d2d7d4f6e24377c65
#
_cell.length_a   1.000
_cell.length_b   1.000
_cell.length_c   1.000
_cell.angle_alpha   90.00
_cell.angle_beta   90.00
_cell.angle_gamma   90.00
#
_symmetry.space_group_name_H-M   'P 1'
#
loop_
_entity.id
_entity.type
_entity.pdbx_description
1 polymer ?
#
loop_
_entity_poly.entity_id
_entity_poly.type
_entity_poly.pdbx_seq_one_letter_code
_entity_poly.pdbx_strand_id
1 'polypeptide(L)'
;MGILDGIVDWLATQVMNFLDLASTSVLGALGCNMDTFKRYFPAASAMYEIFIWTAIGLVLLNLVWQLYRCYGAGFDIDTENPINLVVRSVIFLLLIWYCDDIVNLALQIGGTPYTWILDSSLPGVQFGDFNSVLLVIIGVIANGSVALIALILVVILAWNYLKLLLEAAERYVVLGILVFTASLAFAMGAARGTNNIFKSWCRMFSGQLLLLIMN
;
A
#
# COMPACT_ATOMS: atom_id res chain seq x y z
N MET A 1 32.43 -12.19 -33.07
CA MET A 1 31.26 -12.41 -32.18
C MET A 1 30.96 -13.90 -32.19
N GLY A 2 31.20 -14.58 -31.09
CA GLY A 2 30.93 -16.01 -30.93
C GLY A 2 29.43 -16.26 -30.71
N ILE A 3 28.96 -17.45 -31.01
CA ILE A 3 27.57 -17.88 -30.75
C ILE A 3 27.21 -17.67 -29.26
N LEU A 4 28.17 -17.81 -28.36
CA LEU A 4 28.03 -17.55 -26.92
C LEU A 4 27.73 -16.08 -26.61
N ASP A 5 28.36 -15.14 -27.31
CA ASP A 5 28.11 -13.70 -27.11
C ASP A 5 26.67 -13.32 -27.49
N GLY A 6 26.14 -13.91 -28.56
CA GLY A 6 24.76 -13.70 -28.99
C GLY A 6 23.73 -14.26 -28.02
N ILE A 7 24.00 -15.43 -27.39
CA ILE A 7 23.12 -16.05 -26.39
C ILE A 7 23.14 -15.20 -25.09
N VAL A 8 24.31 -14.75 -24.67
CA VAL A 8 24.46 -13.89 -23.47
C VAL A 8 23.72 -12.59 -23.64
N ASP A 9 23.87 -11.94 -24.79
CA ASP A 9 23.22 -10.66 -25.10
C ASP A 9 21.68 -10.82 -25.18
N TRP A 10 21.19 -11.87 -25.81
CA TRP A 10 19.76 -12.18 -25.86
C TRP A 10 19.19 -12.43 -24.45
N LEU A 11 19.88 -13.21 -23.61
CA LEU A 11 19.44 -13.57 -22.25
C LEU A 11 19.47 -12.31 -21.34
N ALA A 12 20.50 -11.49 -21.46
CA ALA A 12 20.58 -10.22 -20.75
C ALA A 12 19.44 -9.28 -21.14
N THR A 13 19.12 -9.20 -22.44
CA THR A 13 18.01 -8.38 -22.95
C THR A 13 16.65 -8.88 -22.40
N GLN A 14 16.43 -10.22 -22.32
CA GLN A 14 15.19 -10.74 -21.76
C GLN A 14 15.05 -10.45 -20.26
N VAL A 15 16.13 -10.59 -19.49
CA VAL A 15 16.14 -10.26 -18.06
C VAL A 15 15.86 -8.76 -17.87
N MET A 16 16.44 -7.90 -18.69
CA MET A 16 16.21 -6.44 -18.64
C MET A 16 14.77 -6.08 -18.96
N ASN A 17 14.20 -6.62 -20.03
CA ASN A 17 12.81 -6.35 -20.41
C ASN A 17 11.85 -6.80 -19.31
N PHE A 18 12.13 -7.94 -18.65
CA PHE A 18 11.34 -8.41 -17.52
C PHE A 18 11.46 -7.48 -16.31
N LEU A 19 12.67 -7.04 -15.98
CA LEU A 19 12.90 -6.11 -14.87
C LEU A 19 12.26 -4.74 -15.12
N ASP A 20 12.35 -4.23 -16.35
CA ASP A 20 11.72 -2.96 -16.73
C ASP A 20 10.20 -3.03 -16.64
N LEU A 21 9.59 -4.11 -17.16
CA LEU A 21 8.16 -4.36 -17.05
C LEU A 21 7.71 -4.48 -15.58
N ALA A 22 8.47 -5.23 -14.77
CA ALA A 22 8.16 -5.41 -13.35
C ALA A 22 8.33 -4.09 -12.57
N SER A 23 9.42 -3.33 -12.83
CA SER A 23 9.67 -2.05 -12.14
C SER A 23 8.62 -1.01 -12.50
N THR A 24 8.27 -0.85 -13.77
CA THR A 24 7.26 0.14 -14.22
C THR A 24 5.90 -0.16 -13.61
N SER A 25 5.51 -1.43 -13.56
CA SER A 25 4.23 -1.86 -12.98
C SER A 25 4.19 -1.65 -11.47
N VAL A 26 5.26 -2.03 -10.75
CA VAL A 26 5.33 -1.91 -9.28
C VAL A 26 5.53 -0.45 -8.86
N LEU A 27 6.43 0.28 -9.51
CA LEU A 27 6.68 1.71 -9.21
C LEU A 27 5.43 2.56 -9.49
N GLY A 28 4.69 2.26 -10.57
CA GLY A 28 3.41 2.91 -10.84
C GLY A 28 2.36 2.63 -9.78
N ALA A 29 2.36 1.44 -9.19
CA ALA A 29 1.47 1.06 -8.10
C ALA A 29 1.84 1.76 -6.78
N LEU A 30 3.12 1.99 -6.52
CA LEU A 30 3.62 2.66 -5.31
C LEU A 30 3.25 4.16 -5.23
N GLY A 31 2.67 4.74 -6.27
CA GLY A 31 2.15 6.12 -6.27
C GLY A 31 1.06 6.42 -5.23
N CYS A 32 0.71 5.45 -4.39
CA CYS A 32 -0.14 5.59 -3.18
C CYS A 32 -1.32 6.54 -3.36
N ASN A 33 -2.13 6.31 -4.40
CA ASN A 33 -3.36 7.05 -4.64
C ASN A 33 -4.55 6.09 -4.56
N MET A 34 -5.68 6.53 -4.00
CA MET A 34 -6.91 5.72 -3.89
C MET A 34 -7.39 5.23 -5.27
N ASP A 35 -7.27 6.04 -6.31
CA ASP A 35 -7.64 5.65 -7.68
C ASP A 35 -6.76 4.53 -8.21
N THR A 36 -5.48 4.54 -7.84
CA THR A 36 -4.54 3.47 -8.19
C THR A 36 -4.92 2.16 -7.51
N PHE A 37 -5.29 2.20 -6.22
CA PHE A 37 -5.79 1.02 -5.51
C PHE A 37 -7.08 0.47 -6.12
N LYS A 38 -8.04 1.33 -6.45
CA LYS A 38 -9.31 0.93 -7.11
C LYS A 38 -9.05 0.29 -8.48
N ARG A 39 -8.05 0.75 -9.20
CA ARG A 39 -7.66 0.20 -10.51
C ARG A 39 -7.02 -1.19 -10.40
N TYR A 40 -6.12 -1.40 -9.44
CA TYR A 40 -5.45 -2.68 -9.25
C TYR A 40 -6.30 -3.73 -8.52
N PHE A 41 -7.25 -3.28 -7.70
CA PHE A 41 -8.15 -4.15 -6.94
C PHE A 41 -9.63 -3.90 -7.27
N PRO A 42 -10.09 -4.18 -8.50
CA PRO A 42 -11.47 -3.87 -8.91
C PRO A 42 -12.51 -4.63 -8.11
N ALA A 43 -12.24 -5.87 -7.70
CA ALA A 43 -13.13 -6.64 -6.83
C ALA A 43 -13.25 -6.00 -5.43
N ALA A 44 -12.15 -5.49 -4.87
CA ALA A 44 -12.16 -4.82 -3.58
C ALA A 44 -12.89 -3.46 -3.65
N SER A 45 -12.80 -2.74 -4.78
CA SER A 45 -13.55 -1.49 -4.96
C SER A 45 -15.07 -1.71 -4.98
N ALA A 46 -15.54 -2.80 -5.57
CA ALA A 46 -16.96 -3.16 -5.53
C ALA A 46 -17.44 -3.52 -4.11
N MET A 47 -16.58 -4.16 -3.32
CA MET A 47 -16.86 -4.47 -1.91
C MET A 47 -16.79 -3.25 -1.00
N TYR A 48 -16.08 -2.19 -1.39
CA TYR A 48 -15.87 -1.01 -0.57
C TYR A 48 -17.18 -0.28 -0.23
N GLU A 49 -18.08 -0.14 -1.20
CA GLU A 49 -19.41 0.42 -0.95
C GLU A 49 -20.21 -0.42 0.07
N ILE A 50 -20.13 -1.74 -0.04
CA ILE A 50 -20.77 -2.65 0.91
C ILE A 50 -20.19 -2.44 2.31
N PHE A 51 -18.88 -2.26 2.43
CA PHE A 51 -18.22 -1.99 3.71
C PHE A 51 -18.64 -0.65 4.32
N ILE A 52 -18.82 0.41 3.51
CA ILE A 52 -19.32 1.70 4.00
C ILE A 52 -20.74 1.54 4.58
N TRP A 53 -21.65 0.93 3.84
CA TRP A 53 -23.02 0.71 4.31
C TRP A 53 -23.08 -0.19 5.54
N THR A 54 -22.27 -1.24 5.58
CA THR A 54 -22.14 -2.13 6.74
C THR A 54 -21.59 -1.35 7.94
N ALA A 55 -20.59 -0.52 7.75
CA ALA A 55 -20.01 0.30 8.80
C ALA A 55 -21.02 1.28 9.41
N ILE A 56 -21.79 1.96 8.56
CA ILE A 56 -22.90 2.84 9.01
C ILE A 56 -23.93 2.04 9.83
N GLY A 57 -24.34 0.88 9.30
CA GLY A 57 -25.27 -0.02 10.00
C GLY A 57 -24.76 -0.45 11.37
N LEU A 58 -23.48 -0.79 11.48
CA LEU A 58 -22.84 -1.18 12.75
C LEU A 58 -22.81 -0.04 13.76
N VAL A 59 -22.51 1.20 13.33
CA VAL A 59 -22.50 2.37 14.22
C VAL A 59 -23.91 2.64 14.74
N LEU A 60 -24.91 2.61 13.85
CA LEU A 60 -26.31 2.82 14.23
C LEU A 60 -26.82 1.72 15.15
N LEU A 61 -26.52 0.47 14.85
CA LEU A 61 -26.90 -0.67 15.70
C LEU A 61 -26.29 -0.54 17.11
N ASN A 62 -24.99 -0.19 17.16
CA ASN A 62 -24.31 0.03 18.43
C ASN A 62 -24.90 1.22 19.20
N LEU A 63 -25.25 2.31 18.53
CA LEU A 63 -25.91 3.46 19.13
C LEU A 63 -27.26 3.07 19.75
N VAL A 64 -28.11 2.38 18.98
CA VAL A 64 -29.43 1.91 19.45
C VAL A 64 -29.28 0.97 20.64
N TRP A 65 -28.33 0.02 20.57
CA TRP A 65 -28.08 -0.92 21.66
C TRP A 65 -27.62 -0.22 22.94
N GLN A 66 -26.73 0.76 22.84
CA GLN A 66 -26.23 1.49 23.99
C GLN A 66 -27.30 2.42 24.56
N LEU A 67 -28.12 3.09 23.70
CA LEU A 67 -29.26 3.87 24.16
C LEU A 67 -30.30 2.97 24.88
N TYR A 68 -30.57 1.78 24.34
CA TYR A 68 -31.45 0.82 24.99
C TYR A 68 -30.92 0.44 26.39
N ARG A 69 -29.60 0.22 26.52
CA ARG A 69 -29.00 -0.04 27.84
C ARG A 69 -29.10 1.15 28.78
N CYS A 70 -28.90 2.38 28.29
CA CYS A 70 -29.03 3.58 29.12
C CYS A 70 -30.45 3.81 29.65
N TYR A 71 -31.47 3.56 28.82
CA TYR A 71 -32.87 3.85 29.18
C TYR A 71 -33.67 2.63 29.61
N GLY A 72 -33.33 1.42 29.13
CA GLY A 72 -34.07 0.21 29.34
C GLY A 72 -33.66 -0.62 30.58
N ALA A 73 -32.38 -0.56 30.95
CA ALA A 73 -31.81 -1.35 32.06
C ALA A 73 -31.76 -0.63 33.41
N GLY A 74 -32.32 0.56 33.50
CA GLY A 74 -32.66 1.33 34.70
C GLY A 74 -31.80 1.15 35.96
N PHE A 75 -30.48 1.20 35.94
CA PHE A 75 -29.60 1.24 37.13
C PHE A 75 -28.25 0.51 36.93
N ASP A 76 -27.74 0.41 35.74
CA ASP A 76 -26.36 -0.06 35.57
C ASP A 76 -25.41 1.13 35.75
N ILE A 77 -24.59 1.10 36.78
CA ILE A 77 -23.77 2.19 37.32
C ILE A 77 -22.65 2.64 36.31
N ASP A 78 -22.42 1.88 35.27
CA ASP A 78 -21.36 2.11 34.26
C ASP A 78 -21.88 2.61 32.89
N THR A 79 -23.10 3.16 32.84
CA THR A 79 -23.63 3.71 31.58
C THR A 79 -23.01 5.08 31.26
N GLU A 80 -22.50 5.22 30.06
CA GLU A 80 -21.98 6.48 29.52
C GLU A 80 -23.11 7.51 29.37
N ASN A 81 -22.82 8.79 29.58
CA ASN A 81 -23.80 9.85 29.34
C ASN A 81 -24.36 9.75 27.91
N PRO A 82 -25.71 9.69 27.71
CA PRO A 82 -26.31 9.48 26.40
C PRO A 82 -25.90 10.55 25.38
N ILE A 83 -25.65 11.78 25.84
CA ILE A 83 -25.18 12.88 24.99
C ILE A 83 -23.79 12.56 24.41
N ASN A 84 -22.85 12.12 25.23
CA ASN A 84 -21.50 11.77 24.80
C ASN A 84 -21.51 10.60 23.80
N LEU A 85 -22.39 9.66 24.00
CA LEU A 85 -22.60 8.50 23.14
C LEU A 85 -23.11 8.93 21.76
N VAL A 86 -24.11 9.81 21.71
CA VAL A 86 -24.64 10.36 20.45
C VAL A 86 -23.58 11.18 19.73
N VAL A 87 -22.91 12.10 20.42
CA VAL A 87 -21.85 12.93 19.84
C VAL A 87 -20.73 12.06 19.25
N ARG A 88 -20.29 11.04 19.98
CA ARG A 88 -19.27 10.10 19.51
C ARG A 88 -19.74 9.35 18.26
N SER A 89 -20.97 8.83 18.27
CA SER A 89 -21.53 8.11 17.11
C SER A 89 -21.63 9.03 15.89
N VAL A 90 -22.05 10.28 16.05
CA VAL A 90 -22.10 11.26 14.97
C VAL A 90 -20.70 11.54 14.41
N ILE A 91 -19.69 11.73 15.26
CA ILE A 91 -18.31 11.93 14.81
C ILE A 91 -17.83 10.75 13.96
N PHE A 92 -18.06 9.50 14.42
CA PHE A 92 -17.64 8.33 13.65
C PHE A 92 -18.45 8.11 12.38
N LEU A 93 -19.75 8.49 12.35
CA LEU A 93 -20.54 8.50 11.11
C LEU A 93 -19.97 9.50 10.09
N LEU A 94 -19.57 10.68 10.53
CA LEU A 94 -18.90 11.65 9.67
C LEU A 94 -17.55 11.13 9.16
N LEU A 95 -16.75 10.47 10.02
CA LEU A 95 -15.51 9.84 9.61
C LEU A 95 -15.71 8.73 8.57
N ILE A 96 -16.78 7.94 8.69
CA ILE A 96 -17.13 6.91 7.70
C ILE A 96 -17.56 7.58 6.38
N TRP A 97 -18.34 8.65 6.45
CA TRP A 97 -18.80 9.38 5.26
C TRP A 97 -17.64 9.98 4.45
N TYR A 98 -16.67 10.55 5.14
CA TYR A 98 -15.43 11.12 4.54
C TYR A 98 -14.27 10.14 4.52
N CYS A 99 -14.52 8.84 4.66
CA CYS A 99 -13.46 7.83 4.76
C CYS A 99 -12.53 7.83 3.55
N ASP A 100 -13.08 7.96 2.34
CA ASP A 100 -12.34 7.98 1.07
C ASP A 100 -11.36 9.17 1.04
N ASP A 101 -11.84 10.35 1.40
CA ASP A 101 -11.04 11.58 1.42
C ASP A 101 -9.93 11.53 2.47
N ILE A 102 -10.25 11.02 3.68
CA ILE A 102 -9.30 10.91 4.79
C ILE A 102 -8.19 9.92 4.45
N VAL A 103 -8.55 8.75 3.93
CA VAL A 103 -7.59 7.73 3.54
C VAL A 103 -6.74 8.20 2.37
N ASN A 104 -7.35 8.84 1.37
CA ASN A 104 -6.64 9.40 0.23
C ASN A 104 -5.64 10.49 0.66
N LEU A 105 -6.05 11.39 1.56
CA LEU A 105 -5.16 12.39 2.15
C LEU A 105 -3.97 11.75 2.89
N ALA A 106 -4.23 10.71 3.69
CA ALA A 106 -3.19 9.98 4.40
C ALA A 106 -2.21 9.29 3.42
N LEU A 107 -2.73 8.70 2.35
CA LEU A 107 -1.91 8.09 1.30
C LEU A 107 -1.08 9.13 0.55
N GLN A 108 -1.64 10.28 0.21
CA GLN A 108 -0.91 11.37 -0.45
C GLN A 108 0.22 11.91 0.43
N ILE A 109 -0.04 12.14 1.72
CA ILE A 109 1.01 12.55 2.67
C ILE A 109 2.11 11.49 2.74
N GLY A 110 1.75 10.21 2.78
CA GLY A 110 2.70 9.11 2.78
C GLY A 110 3.46 8.93 1.46
N GLY A 111 2.81 9.19 0.33
CA GLY A 111 3.42 9.09 -1.00
C GLY A 111 4.33 10.27 -1.38
N THR A 112 4.16 11.44 -0.74
CA THR A 112 4.92 12.65 -1.07
C THR A 112 6.45 12.49 -1.00
N PRO A 113 7.04 11.88 0.05
CA PRO A 113 8.49 11.66 0.09
C PRO A 113 8.99 10.78 -1.04
N TYR A 114 8.21 9.77 -1.42
CA TYR A 114 8.53 8.87 -2.52
C TYR A 114 8.55 9.59 -3.88
N THR A 115 7.53 10.40 -4.16
CA THR A 115 7.49 11.21 -5.40
C THR A 115 8.64 12.21 -5.46
N TRP A 116 8.99 12.84 -4.33
CA TRP A 116 10.14 13.74 -4.26
C TRP A 116 11.48 13.04 -4.54
N ILE A 117 11.64 11.81 -4.07
CA ILE A 117 12.86 11.00 -4.36
C ILE A 117 12.91 10.63 -5.85
N LEU A 118 11.77 10.24 -6.43
CA LEU A 118 11.71 9.92 -7.87
C LEU A 118 11.92 11.14 -8.77
N ASP A 119 11.38 12.29 -8.37
CA ASP A 119 11.50 13.55 -9.11
C ASP A 119 12.85 14.25 -8.86
N SER A 120 13.56 13.89 -7.78
CA SER A 120 14.91 14.36 -7.54
C SER A 120 15.84 13.71 -8.55
N SER A 121 16.06 14.40 -9.68
CA SER A 121 17.08 14.05 -10.64
C SER A 121 18.46 14.18 -9.96
N LEU A 122 18.95 13.10 -9.40
CA LEU A 122 20.35 13.00 -9.00
C LEU A 122 21.18 13.18 -10.28
N PRO A 123 22.09 14.16 -10.36
CA PRO A 123 22.88 14.37 -11.57
C PRO A 123 23.68 13.10 -11.86
N GLY A 124 23.30 12.39 -12.93
CA GLY A 124 23.97 11.20 -13.44
C GLY A 124 23.32 9.85 -13.11
N VAL A 125 22.22 9.82 -12.37
CA VAL A 125 21.49 8.57 -12.10
C VAL A 125 20.00 8.78 -12.40
N GLN A 126 19.59 8.46 -13.61
CA GLN A 126 18.18 8.27 -13.92
C GLN A 126 17.83 6.83 -13.54
N PHE A 127 17.02 6.63 -12.54
CA PHE A 127 16.53 5.29 -12.15
C PHE A 127 15.70 4.61 -13.25
N GLY A 128 15.22 5.38 -14.24
CA GLY A 128 14.64 4.87 -15.47
C GLY A 128 15.66 4.26 -16.44
N ASP A 129 16.94 4.59 -16.30
CA ASP A 129 18.03 4.13 -17.19
C ASP A 129 18.90 3.02 -16.57
N PHE A 130 18.29 2.19 -15.69
CA PHE A 130 18.95 0.98 -15.21
C PHE A 130 19.43 0.10 -16.38
N ASN A 131 18.71 0.17 -17.49
CA ASN A 131 19.06 -0.43 -18.78
C ASN A 131 20.39 0.13 -19.32
N SER A 132 20.62 1.44 -19.24
CA SER A 132 21.87 2.06 -19.72
C SER A 132 23.06 1.69 -18.86
N VAL A 133 22.89 1.60 -17.54
CA VAL A 133 23.97 1.19 -16.61
C VAL A 133 24.36 -0.25 -16.85
N LEU A 134 23.40 -1.15 -17.05
CA LEU A 134 23.64 -2.55 -17.36
C LEU A 134 24.25 -2.72 -18.76
N LEU A 135 23.82 -1.98 -19.77
CA LEU A 135 24.43 -1.99 -21.11
C LEU A 135 25.87 -1.51 -21.08
N VAL A 136 26.22 -0.50 -20.28
CA VAL A 136 27.60 -0.06 -20.10
C VAL A 136 28.42 -1.14 -19.40
N ILE A 137 27.89 -1.81 -18.37
CA ILE A 137 28.59 -2.92 -17.69
C ILE A 137 28.80 -4.08 -18.66
N ILE A 138 27.80 -4.45 -19.46
CA ILE A 138 27.88 -5.53 -20.45
C ILE A 138 28.84 -5.13 -21.58
N GLY A 139 28.81 -3.89 -22.06
CA GLY A 139 29.68 -3.39 -23.12
C GLY A 139 31.15 -3.33 -22.72
N VAL A 140 31.47 -3.04 -21.47
CA VAL A 140 32.83 -3.06 -20.93
C VAL A 140 33.38 -4.48 -20.76
N ILE A 141 32.52 -5.46 -20.62
CA ILE A 141 32.86 -6.87 -20.31
C ILE A 141 32.92 -7.75 -21.58
N ALA A 142 32.69 -7.20 -22.78
CA ALA A 142 32.57 -7.92 -24.05
C ALA A 142 33.88 -8.62 -24.53
N ASN A 143 34.82 -8.91 -23.66
CA ASN A 143 36.01 -9.72 -23.93
C ASN A 143 35.81 -11.16 -23.39
N GLY A 144 35.26 -12.00 -24.21
CA GLY A 144 35.17 -13.46 -24.25
C GLY A 144 35.07 -14.28 -22.96
N SER A 145 36.03 -14.27 -22.07
CA SER A 145 36.04 -15.07 -20.84
C SER A 145 35.30 -14.41 -19.66
N VAL A 146 35.09 -13.10 -19.75
CA VAL A 146 34.43 -12.29 -18.69
C VAL A 146 32.91 -12.27 -18.88
N ALA A 147 32.41 -12.56 -20.08
CA ALA A 147 30.97 -12.56 -20.40
C ALA A 147 30.15 -13.53 -19.55
N LEU A 148 30.69 -14.72 -19.25
CA LEU A 148 30.03 -15.70 -18.39
C LEU A 148 29.92 -15.22 -16.94
N ILE A 149 30.96 -14.57 -16.40
CA ILE A 149 30.95 -14.03 -15.04
C ILE A 149 29.96 -12.87 -14.96
N ALA A 150 29.92 -12.01 -15.97
CA ALA A 150 28.96 -10.93 -16.06
C ALA A 150 27.50 -11.44 -16.11
N LEU A 151 27.23 -12.48 -16.89
CA LEU A 151 25.91 -13.11 -16.95
C LEU A 151 25.47 -13.62 -15.57
N ILE A 152 26.36 -14.29 -14.85
CA ILE A 152 26.06 -14.79 -13.50
C ILE A 152 25.74 -13.62 -12.56
N LEU A 153 26.52 -12.54 -12.61
CA LEU A 153 26.29 -11.33 -11.80
C LEU A 153 24.95 -10.67 -12.13
N VAL A 154 24.60 -10.56 -13.41
CA VAL A 154 23.31 -10.01 -13.86
C VAL A 154 22.14 -10.86 -13.36
N VAL A 155 22.26 -12.20 -13.41
CA VAL A 155 21.22 -13.08 -12.89
C VAL A 155 21.07 -12.95 -11.38
N ILE A 156 22.17 -12.87 -10.63
CA ILE A 156 22.14 -12.67 -9.17
C ILE A 156 21.50 -11.32 -8.83
N LEU A 157 21.85 -10.26 -9.57
CA LEU A 157 21.29 -8.92 -9.37
C LEU A 157 19.80 -8.89 -9.70
N ALA A 158 19.39 -9.51 -10.81
CA ALA A 158 17.98 -9.64 -11.19
C ALA A 158 17.18 -10.40 -10.13
N TRP A 159 17.74 -11.46 -9.55
CA TRP A 159 17.11 -12.22 -8.48
C TRP A 159 16.90 -11.38 -7.20
N ASN A 160 17.92 -10.64 -6.79
CA ASN A 160 17.82 -9.75 -5.64
C ASN A 160 16.81 -8.63 -5.88
N TYR A 161 16.79 -8.06 -7.08
CA TYR A 161 15.82 -7.03 -7.46
C TYR A 161 14.39 -7.57 -7.46
N LEU A 162 14.17 -8.76 -8.04
CA LEU A 162 12.87 -9.43 -8.00
C LEU A 162 12.37 -9.65 -6.56
N LYS A 163 13.28 -10.07 -5.68
CA LYS A 163 12.95 -10.24 -4.25
C LYS A 163 12.50 -8.94 -3.60
N LEU A 164 13.19 -7.83 -3.88
CA LEU A 164 12.80 -6.50 -3.38
C LEU A 164 11.43 -6.06 -3.93
N LEU A 165 11.17 -6.30 -5.21
CA LEU A 165 9.87 -5.99 -5.83
C LEU A 165 8.74 -6.79 -5.20
N LEU A 166 8.95 -8.09 -4.93
CA LEU A 166 7.95 -8.93 -4.28
C LEU A 166 7.67 -8.47 -2.84
N GLU A 167 8.70 -8.06 -2.11
CA GLU A 167 8.55 -7.52 -0.76
C GLU A 167 7.77 -6.20 -0.77
N ALA A 168 8.06 -5.31 -1.72
CA ALA A 168 7.31 -4.07 -1.90
C ALA A 168 5.85 -4.34 -2.30
N ALA A 169 5.62 -5.29 -3.21
CA ALA A 169 4.27 -5.69 -3.63
C ALA A 169 3.45 -6.29 -2.47
N GLU A 170 4.05 -7.12 -1.62
CA GLU A 170 3.40 -7.67 -0.42
C GLU A 170 2.92 -6.53 0.50
N ARG A 171 3.78 -5.56 0.77
CA ARG A 171 3.42 -4.40 1.61
C ARG A 171 2.30 -3.56 0.98
N TYR A 172 2.34 -3.40 -0.34
CA TYR A 172 1.31 -2.67 -1.07
C TYR A 172 -0.05 -3.39 -0.98
N VAL A 173 -0.08 -4.72 -1.09
CA VAL A 173 -1.31 -5.51 -0.92
C VAL A 173 -1.86 -5.36 0.50
N VAL A 174 -1.02 -5.45 1.53
CA VAL A 174 -1.44 -5.27 2.92
C VAL A 174 -2.01 -3.86 3.14
N LEU A 175 -1.35 -2.83 2.62
CA LEU A 175 -1.83 -1.46 2.68
C LEU A 175 -3.17 -1.31 1.97
N GLY A 176 -3.35 -1.94 0.80
CA GLY A 176 -4.61 -1.97 0.06
C GLY A 176 -5.76 -2.58 0.88
N ILE A 177 -5.52 -3.70 1.55
CA ILE A 177 -6.52 -4.32 2.44
C ILE A 177 -6.89 -3.36 3.59
N LEU A 178 -5.91 -2.69 4.19
CA LEU A 178 -6.15 -1.72 5.25
C LEU A 178 -6.96 -0.51 4.76
N VAL A 179 -6.69 -0.01 3.56
CA VAL A 179 -7.44 1.06 2.91
C VAL A 179 -8.90 0.67 2.73
N PHE A 180 -9.18 -0.50 2.16
CA PHE A 180 -10.55 -0.94 1.90
C PHE A 180 -11.33 -1.29 3.19
N THR A 181 -10.64 -1.68 4.26
CA THR A 181 -11.26 -1.96 5.56
C THR A 181 -11.36 -0.74 6.48
N ALA A 182 -10.93 0.43 6.05
CA ALA A 182 -10.90 1.66 6.85
C ALA A 182 -12.27 2.04 7.41
N SER A 183 -13.33 1.94 6.60
CA SER A 183 -14.70 2.24 7.01
C SER A 183 -15.17 1.37 8.17
N LEU A 184 -14.84 0.07 8.14
CA LEU A 184 -15.16 -0.87 9.23
C LEU A 184 -14.32 -0.55 10.49
N ALA A 185 -13.06 -0.17 10.33
CA ALA A 185 -12.21 0.24 11.44
C ALA A 185 -12.76 1.48 12.14
N PHE A 186 -13.25 2.47 11.38
CA PHE A 186 -13.92 3.64 11.95
C PHE A 186 -15.20 3.25 12.69
N ALA A 187 -16.00 2.32 12.17
CA ALA A 187 -17.18 1.84 12.86
C ALA A 187 -16.85 1.19 14.22
N MET A 188 -15.76 0.43 14.30
CA MET A 188 -15.27 -0.14 15.55
C MET A 188 -14.80 0.91 16.56
N GLY A 189 -14.38 2.10 16.09
CA GLY A 189 -14.04 3.24 16.95
C GLY A 189 -15.25 3.85 17.67
N ALA A 190 -16.46 3.71 17.12
CA ALA A 190 -17.67 4.27 17.69
C ALA A 190 -18.05 3.63 19.04
N ALA A 191 -17.71 2.36 19.26
CA ALA A 191 -18.03 1.65 20.51
C ALA A 191 -16.83 1.62 21.46
N ARG A 192 -17.05 1.82 22.77
CA ARG A 192 -15.98 1.74 23.79
C ARG A 192 -15.27 0.40 23.80
N GLY A 193 -16.03 -0.69 23.72
CA GLY A 193 -15.49 -2.06 23.77
C GLY A 193 -14.58 -2.41 22.60
N THR A 194 -14.82 -1.84 21.43
CA THR A 194 -14.09 -2.13 20.19
C THR A 194 -13.08 -1.05 19.79
N ASN A 195 -12.96 0.05 20.55
CA ASN A 195 -12.03 1.15 20.27
C ASN A 195 -10.56 0.71 20.18
N ASN A 196 -10.20 -0.38 20.88
CA ASN A 196 -8.85 -0.96 20.77
C ASN A 196 -8.58 -1.50 19.35
N ILE A 197 -9.59 -2.01 18.65
CA ILE A 197 -9.48 -2.49 17.27
C ILE A 197 -9.17 -1.31 16.35
N PHE A 198 -9.87 -0.20 16.50
CA PHE A 198 -9.61 1.03 15.76
C PHE A 198 -8.18 1.55 15.99
N LYS A 199 -7.73 1.62 17.27
CA LYS A 199 -6.36 2.04 17.61
C LYS A 199 -5.31 1.12 17.00
N SER A 200 -5.55 -0.19 17.01
CA SER A 200 -4.65 -1.18 16.41
C SER A 200 -4.60 -1.03 14.89
N TRP A 201 -5.76 -0.78 14.26
CA TRP A 201 -5.83 -0.50 12.83
C TRP A 201 -5.04 0.77 12.46
N CYS A 202 -5.22 1.87 13.18
CA CYS A 202 -4.46 3.11 12.96
C CYS A 202 -2.95 2.88 13.08
N ARG A 203 -2.51 2.10 14.08
CA ARG A 203 -1.09 1.75 14.26
C ARG A 203 -0.58 0.90 13.11
N MET A 204 -1.36 -0.08 12.67
CA MET A 204 -0.98 -0.96 11.55
C MET A 204 -0.93 -0.18 10.24
N PHE A 205 -1.94 0.64 9.97
CA PHE A 205 -2.00 1.48 8.78
C PHE A 205 -0.81 2.45 8.68
N SER A 206 -0.57 3.21 9.75
CA SER A 206 0.57 4.14 9.80
C SER A 206 1.92 3.42 9.74
N GLY A 207 2.04 2.26 10.37
CA GLY A 207 3.24 1.43 10.31
C GLY A 207 3.52 0.91 8.90
N GLN A 208 2.52 0.40 8.20
CA GLN A 208 2.67 -0.07 6.81
C GLN A 208 2.99 1.07 5.85
N LEU A 209 2.35 2.23 6.05
CA LEU A 209 2.61 3.41 5.25
C LEU A 209 4.05 3.91 5.44
N LEU A 210 4.54 3.97 6.69
CA LEU A 210 5.94 4.31 6.98
C LEU A 210 6.91 3.28 6.39
N LEU A 211 6.63 2.00 6.52
CA LEU A 211 7.48 0.94 5.95
C LEU A 211 7.54 1.03 4.42
N LEU A 212 6.45 1.42 3.77
CA LEU A 212 6.43 1.61 2.33
C LEU A 212 7.32 2.79 1.89
N ILE A 213 7.36 3.87 2.69
CA ILE A 213 8.19 5.06 2.42
C ILE A 213 9.67 4.77 2.67
N MET A 214 9.98 3.97 3.69
CA MET A 214 11.35 3.73 4.15
C MET A 214 12.05 2.58 3.41
N ASN A 215 11.35 1.80 2.59
CA ASN A 215 11.88 0.67 1.84
C ASN A 215 12.27 1.06 0.43
#